data_3c6a6c1b33b3beaac4eb7d2b67e6f65f
#
_entry.id   3c6a6c1b33b3beaac4eb7d2b67e6f65f
#
_cell.length_a   1.000
_cell.length_b   1.000
_cell.length_c   1.000
_cell.angle_alpha   90.00
_cell.angle_beta   90.00
_cell.angle_gamma   90.00
#
_symmetry.space_group_name_H-M   'P 1'
#
loop_
_entity.id
_entity.type
_entity.pdbx_description
1 polymer ?
#
loop_
_entity_poly.entity_id
_entity_poly.type
_entity_poly.pdbx_seq_one_letter_code
_entity_poly.pdbx_strand_id
1 'polypeptide(L)'
;MTSAPPEPVVIDGGDRSCVALLLVLRRRICDLPAGTVIHLIASDPTASIDLPAWCHLTGHAYLGSIRAATPTYALRAAAAPFATDPASPWTRHP
;
A
#
# COMPACT_ATOMS: atom_id res chain seq x y z
N MET A 1 -13.34 22.12 -16.72
CA MET A 1 -11.87 21.97 -16.74
C MET A 1 -11.52 20.52 -16.44
N THR A 2 -10.83 19.90 -17.35
CA THR A 2 -10.45 18.51 -17.18
C THR A 2 -9.10 18.45 -16.49
N SER A 3 -9.05 17.95 -15.29
CA SER A 3 -7.79 17.69 -14.62
C SER A 3 -7.28 16.32 -15.04
N ALA A 4 -6.00 16.23 -15.35
CA ALA A 4 -5.37 14.94 -15.53
C ALA A 4 -5.47 14.14 -14.23
N PRO A 5 -5.62 12.81 -14.28
CA PRO A 5 -5.56 12.02 -13.04
C PRO A 5 -4.21 12.27 -12.37
N PRO A 6 -4.18 12.36 -11.03
CA PRO A 6 -2.92 12.56 -10.33
C PRO A 6 -1.97 11.40 -10.61
N GLU A 7 -0.69 11.72 -10.70
CA GLU A 7 0.33 10.69 -10.85
C GLU A 7 0.36 9.80 -9.62
N PRO A 8 0.65 8.49 -9.80
CA PRO A 8 0.78 7.60 -8.66
C PRO A 8 1.90 8.05 -7.73
N VAL A 9 1.67 7.86 -6.44
CA VAL A 9 2.70 8.08 -5.43
C VAL A 9 3.59 6.84 -5.40
N VAL A 10 4.88 7.02 -5.60
CA VAL A 10 5.83 5.92 -5.58
C VAL A 10 6.45 5.81 -4.19
N ILE A 11 6.35 4.63 -3.59
CA ILE A 11 7.00 4.33 -2.32
C ILE A 11 8.03 3.25 -2.58
N ASP A 12 9.30 3.58 -2.39
CA ASP A 12 10.38 2.62 -2.55
C ASP A 12 10.63 1.91 -1.22
N GLY A 13 10.22 0.66 -1.15
CA GLY A 13 10.37 -0.16 0.04
C GLY A 13 11.77 -0.75 0.22
N GLY A 14 12.60 -0.74 -0.83
CA GLY A 14 13.94 -1.33 -0.77
C GLY A 14 13.91 -2.79 -0.37
N ASP A 15 14.86 -3.19 0.47
CA ASP A 15 14.98 -4.57 0.95
C ASP A 15 14.28 -4.80 2.28
N ARG A 16 13.38 -3.93 2.68
CA ARG A 16 12.63 -4.11 3.94
C ARG A 16 11.82 -5.40 3.90
N SER A 17 11.71 -6.05 5.05
CA SER A 17 10.74 -7.14 5.20
C SER A 17 9.34 -6.63 4.95
N CYS A 18 8.42 -7.51 4.58
CA CYS A 18 7.05 -7.10 4.29
C CYS A 18 6.39 -6.44 5.51
N VAL A 19 6.66 -6.91 6.72
CA VAL A 19 6.11 -6.31 7.94
C VAL A 19 6.59 -4.86 8.09
N ALA A 20 7.88 -4.62 7.95
CA ALA A 20 8.43 -3.28 8.04
C ALA A 20 7.87 -2.37 6.93
N LEU A 21 7.71 -2.93 5.74
CA LEU A 21 7.16 -2.24 4.59
C LEU A 21 5.71 -1.81 4.83
N LEU A 22 4.90 -2.69 5.41
CA LEU A 22 3.51 -2.37 5.73
C LEU A 22 3.40 -1.25 6.77
N LEU A 23 4.33 -1.18 7.71
CA LEU A 23 4.36 -0.08 8.67
C LEU A 23 4.67 1.26 7.98
N VAL A 24 5.60 1.26 7.04
CA VAL A 24 5.91 2.45 6.24
C VAL A 24 4.70 2.84 5.39
N LEU A 25 4.08 1.88 4.72
CA LEU A 25 2.91 2.10 3.89
C LEU A 25 1.75 2.65 4.70
N ARG A 26 1.48 2.07 5.86
CA ARG A 26 0.43 2.53 6.76
C ARG A 26 0.60 4.00 7.12
N ARG A 27 1.81 4.40 7.45
CA ARG A 27 2.11 5.79 7.81
C ARG A 27 1.92 6.73 6.63
N ARG A 28 2.43 6.35 5.46
CA ARG A 28 2.37 7.19 4.27
C ARG A 28 0.95 7.33 3.74
N ILE A 29 0.18 6.25 3.74
CA ILE A 29 -1.16 6.25 3.15
C ILE A 29 -2.13 7.11 3.95
N CYS A 30 -1.90 7.29 5.25
CA CYS A 30 -2.73 8.16 6.08
C CYS A 30 -2.69 9.62 5.65
N ASP A 31 -1.60 10.04 5.01
CA ASP A 31 -1.41 11.42 4.56
C ASP A 31 -1.87 11.64 3.12
N LEU A 32 -2.40 10.62 2.47
CA LEU A 32 -2.79 10.69 1.07
C LEU A 32 -4.31 10.80 0.93
N PRO A 33 -4.79 11.59 -0.05
CA PRO A 33 -6.21 11.67 -0.33
C PRO A 33 -6.81 10.33 -0.74
N ALA A 34 -8.09 10.15 -0.45
CA ALA A 34 -8.82 8.98 -0.91
C ALA A 34 -8.75 8.86 -2.44
N GLY A 35 -8.60 7.65 -2.92
CA GLY A 35 -8.48 7.39 -4.35
C GLY A 35 -7.06 7.52 -4.90
N THR A 36 -6.10 7.96 -4.09
CA THR A 36 -4.70 8.04 -4.54
C THR A 36 -4.18 6.65 -4.86
N VAL A 37 -3.57 6.52 -6.03
CA VAL A 37 -2.91 5.28 -6.44
C VAL A 37 -1.47 5.31 -5.95
N ILE A 38 -1.04 4.20 -5.35
CA ILE A 38 0.31 4.06 -4.81
C ILE A 38 1.00 2.93 -5.56
N HIS A 39 2.20 3.20 -6.05
CA HIS A 39 3.08 2.17 -6.59
C HIS A 39 4.13 1.84 -5.54
N LEU A 40 4.04 0.67 -4.96
CA LEU A 40 4.93 0.22 -3.89
C LEU A 40 5.98 -0.72 -4.45
N ILE A 41 7.23 -0.34 -4.34
CA ILE A 41 8.37 -1.16 -4.75
C ILE A 41 8.78 -2.03 -3.56
N ALA A 42 8.75 -3.34 -3.73
CA ALA A 42 9.04 -4.28 -2.65
C ALA A 42 9.75 -5.51 -3.18
N SER A 43 10.95 -5.77 -2.68
CA SER A 43 11.73 -6.93 -3.09
C SER A 43 11.40 -8.19 -2.28
N ASP A 44 10.68 -8.07 -1.16
CA ASP A 44 10.30 -9.23 -0.36
C ASP A 44 9.33 -10.11 -1.17
N PRO A 45 9.66 -11.40 -1.40
CA PRO A 45 8.79 -12.27 -2.21
C PRO A 45 7.41 -12.51 -1.57
N THR A 46 7.25 -12.30 -0.27
CA THR A 46 5.95 -12.46 0.38
C THR A 46 5.02 -11.27 0.13
N ALA A 47 5.51 -10.17 -0.41
CA ALA A 47 4.70 -8.98 -0.67
C ALA A 47 3.51 -9.28 -1.58
N SER A 48 3.66 -10.17 -2.56
CA SER A 48 2.58 -10.54 -3.47
C SER A 48 1.41 -11.23 -2.76
N ILE A 49 1.64 -11.76 -1.58
CA ILE A 49 0.61 -12.41 -0.76
C ILE A 49 0.13 -11.45 0.32
N ASP A 50 1.07 -10.77 0.97
CA ASP A 50 0.79 -9.94 2.14
C ASP A 50 0.06 -8.64 1.80
N LEU A 51 0.39 -8.03 0.65
CA LEU A 51 -0.24 -6.77 0.24
C LEU A 51 -1.73 -6.92 -0.05
N PRO A 52 -2.19 -7.93 -0.82
CA PRO A 52 -3.62 -8.14 -1.00
C PRO A 52 -4.34 -8.39 0.32
N ALA A 53 -3.74 -9.18 1.21
CA ALA A 53 -4.33 -9.48 2.50
C ALA A 53 -4.44 -8.23 3.37
N TRP A 54 -3.41 -7.40 3.39
CA TRP A 54 -3.42 -6.15 4.15
C TRP A 54 -4.45 -5.17 3.60
N CYS A 55 -4.55 -5.06 2.26
CA CYS A 55 -5.55 -4.21 1.64
C CYS A 55 -6.96 -4.68 1.99
N HIS A 56 -7.20 -5.98 1.98
CA HIS A 56 -8.49 -6.54 2.38
C HIS A 56 -8.80 -6.20 3.85
N LEU A 57 -7.81 -6.32 4.71
CA LEU A 57 -7.97 -6.03 6.13
C LEU A 57 -8.28 -4.56 6.41
N THR A 58 -7.65 -3.65 5.67
CA THR A 58 -7.76 -2.21 5.91
C THR A 58 -8.82 -1.53 5.05
N GLY A 59 -9.31 -2.19 4.02
CA GLY A 59 -10.29 -1.63 3.10
C GLY A 59 -9.69 -0.88 1.92
N HIS A 60 -8.37 -0.77 1.84
CA HIS A 60 -7.73 -0.22 0.64
C HIS A 60 -7.87 -1.21 -0.52
N ALA A 61 -7.84 -0.71 -1.75
CA ALA A 61 -7.96 -1.57 -2.92
C ALA A 61 -6.59 -2.05 -3.39
N TYR A 62 -6.43 -3.35 -3.58
CA TYR A 62 -5.25 -3.90 -4.22
C TYR A 62 -5.52 -3.99 -5.72
N LEU A 63 -4.70 -3.29 -6.51
CA LEU A 63 -4.90 -3.21 -7.96
C LEU A 63 -4.07 -4.23 -8.75
N GLY A 64 -3.08 -4.84 -8.11
CA GLY A 64 -2.26 -5.86 -8.75
C GLY A 64 -0.81 -5.51 -8.85
N SER A 65 -0.03 -6.41 -9.41
CA SER A 65 1.39 -6.16 -9.67
C SER A 65 1.57 -5.37 -10.95
N ILE A 66 2.64 -4.58 -10.99
CA ILE A 66 3.00 -3.77 -12.14
C ILE A 66 4.26 -4.37 -12.77
N ARG A 67 4.27 -4.48 -14.08
CA ARG A 67 5.47 -4.93 -14.79
C ARG A 67 6.53 -3.85 -14.70
N ALA A 68 7.62 -4.15 -14.01
CA ALA A 68 8.74 -3.23 -13.81
C ALA A 68 10.02 -4.03 -13.57
N ALA A 69 11.17 -3.35 -13.63
CA ALA A 69 12.47 -3.97 -13.40
C ALA A 69 12.59 -4.53 -11.98
N THR A 70 11.97 -3.86 -11.01
CA THR A 70 11.89 -4.31 -9.62
C THR A 70 10.43 -4.62 -9.30
N PRO A 71 10.14 -5.65 -8.49
CA PRO A 71 8.75 -5.97 -8.13
C PRO A 71 8.01 -4.76 -7.59
N THR A 72 6.90 -4.41 -8.21
CA THR A 72 6.12 -3.22 -7.89
C THR A 72 4.64 -3.60 -7.83
N TYR A 73 3.93 -3.05 -6.86
CA TYR A 73 2.52 -3.36 -6.63
C TYR A 73 1.71 -2.08 -6.58
N ALA A 74 0.52 -2.09 -7.16
CA ALA A 74 -0.37 -0.94 -7.19
C ALA A 74 -1.49 -1.11 -6.17
N LEU A 75 -1.75 -0.06 -5.42
CA LEU A 75 -2.83 0.02 -4.44
C LEU A 75 -3.58 1.33 -4.64
N ARG A 76 -4.81 1.39 -4.13
CA ARG A 76 -5.59 2.64 -4.08
C ARG A 76 -6.03 2.90 -2.65
N ALA A 77 -5.78 4.12 -2.18
CA ALA A 77 -6.16 4.54 -0.83
C ALA A 77 -7.67 4.61 -0.68
N ALA A 78 -8.20 4.02 0.39
CA ALA A 78 -9.62 4.07 0.72
C ALA A 78 -10.00 5.41 1.37
N ALA A 79 -11.28 5.79 1.24
CA ALA A 79 -11.79 7.01 1.86
C ALA A 79 -11.88 6.88 3.39
N ALA A 80 -12.18 5.69 3.90
CA ALA A 80 -12.34 5.43 5.32
C ALA A 80 -11.73 4.07 5.65
N PRO A 81 -10.40 3.96 5.68
CA PRO A 81 -9.74 2.69 5.94
C PRO A 81 -9.91 2.28 7.40
N PHE A 82 -9.87 0.97 7.64
CA PHE A 82 -9.76 0.45 9.01
C PHE A 82 -8.35 0.65 9.51
N ALA A 83 -8.21 1.17 10.73
CA ALA A 83 -6.91 1.33 11.34
C ALA A 83 -6.34 -0.04 11.74
N THR A 84 -5.03 -0.17 11.65
CA THR A 84 -4.31 -1.35 12.13
C THR A 84 -3.42 -0.97 13.31
N ASP A 85 -3.05 -1.97 14.11
CA ASP A 85 -2.16 -1.76 15.23
C ASP A 85 -0.75 -1.39 14.73
N PRO A 86 -0.14 -0.30 15.22
CA PRO A 86 1.22 0.08 14.81
C PRO A 86 2.28 -0.98 15.06
N ALA A 87 2.08 -1.82 16.09
CA ALA A 87 3.02 -2.90 16.42
C ALA A 87 2.70 -4.17 15.63
N SER A 88 1.48 -4.30 15.11
CA SER A 88 1.03 -5.47 14.34
C SER A 88 0.12 -5.01 13.21
N PRO A 89 0.66 -4.76 12.01
CA PRO A 89 -0.15 -4.24 10.89
C PRO A 89 -1.24 -5.20 10.41
N TRP A 90 -1.21 -6.44 10.85
CA TRP A 90 -2.21 -7.46 10.50
C TRP A 90 -3.45 -7.39 11.37
N THR A 91 -3.42 -6.64 12.47
CA THR A 91 -4.51 -6.59 13.43
C THR A 91 -5.24 -5.27 13.29
N ARG A 92 -6.56 -5.31 13.08
CA ARG A 92 -7.37 -4.11 13.09
C ARG A 92 -7.38 -3.52 14.49
N HIS A 93 -7.20 -2.20 14.53
CA HIS A 93 -7.34 -1.47 15.78
C HIS A 93 -8.85 -1.32 16.09
N PRO A 94 -9.31 -1.70 17.28
CA PRO A 94 -10.72 -1.55 17.63
C PRO A 94 -11.19 -0.10 17.65
#